data_8b48a81ed7b027659850e84d75c9ff58
#
_entry.id   8b48a81ed7b027659850e84d75c9ff58
#
_cell.length_a   1.000
_cell.length_b   1.000
_cell.length_c   1.000
_cell.angle_alpha   90.00
_cell.angle_beta   90.00
_cell.angle_gamma   90.00
#
_symmetry.space_group_name_H-M   'P 1'
#
loop_
_entity.id
_entity.type
_entity.pdbx_description
1 polymer ?
#
loop_
_entity_poly.entity_id
_entity_poly.type
_entity_poly.pdbx_seq_one_letter_code
_entity_poly.pdbx_strand_id
1 'polypeptide(L)'
;MITSKQRAALRGMANTMQPLYQIGKEGVTPAVTAQLDDALEARELIKITVLETADVTAKDAIEILAGRLQAEPVQCIGRKIVLYRRAKENPKIEF
;
A
#
# COMPACT_ATOMS: atom_id res chain seq x y z
N MET A 1 -11.00 8.52 -6.27
CA MET A 1 -10.92 8.65 -4.79
C MET A 1 -11.94 7.76 -4.12
N ILE A 2 -11.53 7.03 -3.10
CA ILE A 2 -12.46 6.14 -2.38
C ILE A 2 -13.22 6.89 -1.30
N THR A 3 -14.43 6.40 -1.00
CA THR A 3 -15.25 6.97 0.08
C THR A 3 -14.78 6.43 1.43
N SER A 4 -15.25 7.05 2.51
CA SER A 4 -14.96 6.56 3.86
C SER A 4 -15.49 5.14 4.08
N LYS A 5 -16.64 4.83 3.50
CA LYS A 5 -17.23 3.49 3.58
C LYS A 5 -16.37 2.47 2.85
N GLN A 6 -15.88 2.82 1.66
CA GLN A 6 -15.01 1.94 0.90
C GLN A 6 -13.67 1.74 1.62
N ARG A 7 -13.12 2.81 2.20
CA ARG A 7 -11.89 2.69 2.97
C ARG A 7 -12.07 1.77 4.18
N ALA A 8 -13.21 1.84 4.85
CA ALA A 8 -13.49 0.96 5.98
C ALA A 8 -13.56 -0.51 5.54
N ALA A 9 -14.19 -0.76 4.38
CA ALA A 9 -14.25 -2.12 3.82
C ALA A 9 -12.86 -2.64 3.50
N LEU A 10 -12.00 -1.79 2.92
CA LEU A 10 -10.63 -2.17 2.58
C LEU A 10 -9.80 -2.45 3.84
N ARG A 11 -10.00 -1.69 4.92
CA ARG A 11 -9.33 -1.97 6.19
C ARG A 11 -9.72 -3.34 6.74
N GLY A 12 -11.00 -3.69 6.64
CA GLY A 12 -11.47 -5.00 7.05
C GLY A 12 -10.80 -6.12 6.29
N MET A 13 -10.68 -5.97 4.97
CA MET A 13 -9.98 -6.95 4.13
C MET A 13 -8.50 -7.04 4.51
N ALA A 14 -7.86 -5.92 4.76
CA ALA A 14 -6.44 -5.86 5.06
C ALA A 14 -6.10 -6.51 6.40
N ASN A 15 -7.02 -6.53 7.36
CA ASN A 15 -6.76 -7.10 8.69
C ASN A 15 -6.34 -8.56 8.64
N THR A 16 -6.78 -9.32 7.65
CA THR A 16 -6.45 -10.74 7.52
C THR A 16 -5.32 -10.98 6.52
N MET A 17 -4.83 -9.93 5.86
CA MET A 17 -3.76 -10.07 4.87
C MET A 17 -2.40 -10.14 5.52
N GLN A 18 -1.50 -10.91 4.90
CA GLN A 18 -0.10 -10.92 5.27
C GLN A 18 0.63 -9.80 4.54
N PRO A 19 1.57 -9.10 5.19
CA PRO A 19 2.40 -8.12 4.49
C PRO A 19 3.40 -8.86 3.61
N LEU A 20 3.21 -8.79 2.30
CA LEU A 20 4.06 -9.49 1.33
C LEU A 20 5.23 -8.64 0.84
N TYR A 21 5.23 -7.37 1.16
CA TYR A 21 6.23 -6.42 0.68
C TYR A 21 6.83 -5.68 1.87
N GLN A 22 8.05 -5.17 1.68
CA GLN A 22 8.69 -4.41 2.75
C GLN A 22 9.55 -3.29 2.19
N ILE A 23 9.70 -2.24 2.99
CA ILE A 23 10.62 -1.15 2.72
C ILE A 23 11.77 -1.27 3.71
N GLY A 24 12.97 -1.44 3.18
CA GLY A 24 14.15 -1.65 4.00
C GLY A 24 15.02 -0.41 4.13
N LYS A 25 16.29 -0.65 4.42
CA LYS A 25 17.28 0.36 4.73
C LYS A 25 17.37 1.47 3.67
N GLU A 26 17.20 1.13 2.41
CA GLU A 26 17.33 2.10 1.32
C GLU A 26 16.09 2.97 1.12
N GLY A 27 15.02 2.68 1.85
CA GLY A 27 13.80 3.47 1.79
C GLY A 27 12.99 3.25 0.52
N VAL A 28 12.31 4.31 0.07
CA VAL A 28 11.43 4.24 -1.11
C VAL A 28 12.27 4.50 -2.36
N THR A 29 12.86 3.45 -2.90
CA THR A 29 13.70 3.51 -4.10
C THR A 29 12.84 3.39 -5.36
N PRO A 30 13.38 3.76 -6.55
CA PRO A 30 12.68 3.50 -7.80
C PRO A 30 12.36 2.02 -8.01
N ALA A 31 13.26 1.12 -7.61
CA ALA A 31 13.03 -0.32 -7.74
C ALA A 31 11.87 -0.78 -6.89
N VAL A 32 11.79 -0.32 -5.63
CA VAL A 32 10.67 -0.64 -4.73
C VAL A 32 9.37 -0.06 -5.30
N THR A 33 9.42 1.17 -5.77
CA THR A 33 8.24 1.83 -6.35
C THR A 33 7.71 1.03 -7.53
N ALA A 34 8.58 0.58 -8.42
CA ALA A 34 8.19 -0.23 -9.58
C ALA A 34 7.59 -1.56 -9.14
N GLN A 35 8.18 -2.21 -8.15
CA GLN A 35 7.66 -3.46 -7.60
C GLN A 35 6.24 -3.28 -7.04
N LEU A 36 6.01 -2.21 -6.30
CA LEU A 36 4.71 -1.95 -5.71
C LEU A 36 3.68 -1.52 -6.74
N ASP A 37 4.12 -0.85 -7.81
CA ASP A 37 3.24 -0.53 -8.93
C ASP A 37 2.69 -1.81 -9.57
N ASP A 38 3.56 -2.78 -9.84
CA ASP A 38 3.16 -4.07 -10.37
C ASP A 38 2.25 -4.81 -9.39
N ALA A 39 2.57 -4.74 -8.10
CA ALA A 39 1.77 -5.39 -7.06
C ALA A 39 0.36 -4.82 -7.00
N LEU A 40 0.22 -3.50 -7.08
CA LEU A 40 -1.09 -2.85 -7.08
C LEU A 40 -1.90 -3.22 -8.31
N GLU A 41 -1.26 -3.32 -9.47
CA GLU A 41 -1.97 -3.73 -10.68
C GLU A 41 -2.46 -5.17 -10.57
N ALA A 42 -1.66 -6.05 -9.95
CA ALA A 42 -2.01 -7.46 -9.81
C ALA A 42 -3.01 -7.74 -8.69
N ARG A 43 -2.92 -7.00 -7.59
CA ARG A 43 -3.68 -7.33 -6.36
C ARG A 43 -4.65 -6.25 -5.91
N GLU A 44 -4.48 -5.02 -6.34
CA GLU A 44 -5.25 -3.83 -5.96
C GLU A 44 -5.08 -3.40 -4.51
N LEU A 45 -5.09 -4.32 -3.56
CA LEU A 45 -4.90 -4.04 -2.14
C LEU A 45 -3.63 -4.74 -1.68
N ILE A 46 -2.67 -3.96 -1.16
CA ILE A 46 -1.39 -4.51 -0.71
C ILE A 46 -1.07 -4.03 0.69
N LYS A 47 -0.34 -4.86 1.43
CA LYS A 47 0.11 -4.56 2.78
C LYS A 47 1.63 -4.62 2.81
N ILE A 48 2.25 -3.59 3.35
CA ILE A 48 3.69 -3.38 3.31
C ILE A 48 4.21 -3.16 4.72
N THR A 49 5.33 -3.79 5.06
CA THR A 49 6.01 -3.52 6.32
C THR A 49 7.14 -2.53 6.07
N VAL A 50 7.19 -1.46 6.85
CA VAL A 50 8.31 -0.53 6.85
C VAL A 50 9.26 -1.00 7.95
N LEU A 51 10.43 -1.51 7.58
CA LEU A 51 11.37 -2.08 8.53
C LEU A 51 11.94 -1.01 9.46
N GLU A 52 12.35 -1.44 10.65
CA GLU A 52 12.97 -0.54 11.63
C GLU A 52 14.20 0.14 11.10
N THR A 53 14.92 -0.55 10.23
CA THR A 53 16.15 -0.04 9.62
C THR A 53 15.91 0.97 8.50
N ALA A 54 14.65 1.11 8.06
CA ALA A 54 14.33 2.05 7.00
C ALA A 54 14.56 3.50 7.47
N ASP A 55 15.08 4.31 6.58
CA ASP A 55 15.34 5.71 6.84
C ASP A 55 14.11 6.57 6.54
N VAL A 56 12.95 6.02 6.77
CA VAL A 56 11.67 6.67 6.54
C VAL A 56 10.65 6.06 7.52
N THR A 57 9.75 6.88 8.03
CA THR A 57 8.69 6.39 8.91
C THR A 57 7.58 5.76 8.06
N ALA A 58 6.76 4.91 8.69
CA ALA A 58 5.60 4.33 8.00
C ALA A 58 4.66 5.41 7.51
N LYS A 59 4.45 6.44 8.33
CA LYS A 59 3.57 7.56 7.96
C LYS A 59 4.08 8.30 6.72
N ASP A 60 5.37 8.57 6.66
CA ASP A 60 5.94 9.26 5.51
C ASP A 60 5.95 8.36 4.29
N ALA A 61 6.26 7.08 4.48
CA ALA A 61 6.30 6.11 3.38
C ALA A 61 4.94 5.97 2.69
N ILE A 62 3.87 5.89 3.46
CA ILE A 62 2.53 5.73 2.87
C ILE A 62 2.15 6.97 2.04
N GLU A 63 2.51 8.15 2.51
CA GLU A 63 2.22 9.39 1.77
C GLU A 63 3.03 9.49 0.49
N ILE A 64 4.32 9.17 0.56
CA ILE A 64 5.18 9.20 -0.62
C ILE A 64 4.68 8.22 -1.66
N LEU A 65 4.38 6.99 -1.25
CA LEU A 65 3.93 5.95 -2.17
C LEU A 65 2.56 6.24 -2.74
N ALA A 66 1.63 6.75 -1.92
CA ALA A 66 0.31 7.13 -2.41
C ALA A 66 0.42 8.17 -3.53
N GLY A 67 1.30 9.15 -3.35
CA GLY A 67 1.52 10.18 -4.36
C GLY A 67 2.16 9.64 -5.63
N ARG A 68 3.24 8.86 -5.48
CA ARG A 68 3.98 8.33 -6.64
C ARG A 68 3.20 7.32 -7.43
N LEU A 69 2.41 6.47 -6.75
CA LEU A 69 1.69 5.38 -7.39
C LEU A 69 0.24 5.74 -7.71
N GLN A 70 -0.18 6.95 -7.34
CA GLN A 70 -1.57 7.37 -7.46
C GLN A 70 -2.49 6.34 -6.79
N ALA A 71 -2.09 5.92 -5.60
CA ALA A 71 -2.82 4.95 -4.80
C ALA A 71 -3.49 5.64 -3.63
N GLU A 72 -4.50 4.97 -3.08
CA GLU A 72 -5.22 5.47 -1.91
C GLU A 72 -4.59 4.93 -0.63
N PRO A 73 -4.23 5.79 0.32
CA PRO A 73 -3.79 5.31 1.62
C PRO A 73 -4.99 4.76 2.38
N VAL A 74 -4.91 3.52 2.82
CA VAL A 74 -6.01 2.84 3.51
C VAL A 74 -5.79 2.82 5.01
N GLN A 75 -4.58 2.45 5.44
CA GLN A 75 -4.29 2.27 6.85
C GLN A 75 -2.80 2.41 7.10
N CYS A 76 -2.46 2.96 8.24
CA CYS A 76 -1.08 3.00 8.73
C CYS A 76 -1.12 2.72 10.22
N ILE A 77 -0.73 1.50 10.61
CA ILE A 77 -0.70 1.07 12.00
C ILE A 77 0.70 0.56 12.32
N GLY A 78 1.37 1.20 13.24
CA GLY A 78 2.73 0.87 13.59
C GLY A 78 3.63 0.99 12.37
N ARG A 79 4.26 -0.12 11.98
CA ARG A 79 5.15 -0.16 10.82
C ARG A 79 4.49 -0.77 9.59
N LYS A 80 3.20 -1.06 9.65
CA LYS A 80 2.48 -1.66 8.54
C LYS A 80 1.58 -0.64 7.88
N ILE A 81 1.68 -0.57 6.56
CA ILE A 81 0.87 0.35 5.76
C ILE A 81 0.08 -0.43 4.72
N VAL A 82 -1.08 0.09 4.36
CA VAL A 82 -1.97 -0.54 3.40
C VAL A 82 -2.31 0.48 2.33
N LEU A 83 -2.15 0.08 1.08
CA LEU A 83 -2.46 0.89 -0.09
C LEU A 83 -3.45 0.18 -0.98
N TYR A 84 -4.29 0.95 -1.65
CA TYR A 84 -5.25 0.45 -2.61
C TYR A 84 -5.17 1.25 -3.90
N ARG A 85 -5.25 0.56 -5.04
CA ARG A 85 -5.41 1.20 -6.34
C ARG A 85 -6.18 0.25 -7.24
N ARG A 86 -7.21 0.75 -7.90
CA ARG A 86 -7.98 -0.07 -8.84
C ARG A 86 -7.10 -0.49 -10.00
N ALA A 87 -7.11 -1.78 -10.33
CA ALA A 87 -6.36 -2.30 -11.47
C ALA A 87 -6.92 -1.72 -12.76
N LYS A 88 -6.03 -1.44 -13.71
CA LYS A 88 -6.43 -0.94 -15.02
C LYS A 88 -7.08 -2.05 -15.83
N GLU A 89 -6.57 -3.27 -15.67
CA GLU A 89 -7.13 -4.46 -16.30
C GLU A 89 -7.58 -5.43 -15.25
N ASN A 90 -8.76 -5.99 -15.42
CA ASN A 90 -9.34 -7.01 -14.54
C ASN A 90 -9.43 -6.58 -13.07
N PRO A 91 -10.18 -5.49 -12.76
CA PRO A 91 -10.40 -5.14 -11.35
C PRO A 91 -11.04 -6.30 -10.60
N LYS A 92 -10.55 -6.56 -9.39
CA LYS A 92 -10.95 -7.72 -8.59
C LYS A 92 -11.80 -7.35 -7.38
N ILE A 93 -11.55 -6.18 -6.81
CA ILE A 93 -12.26 -5.74 -5.62
C ILE A 93 -13.48 -4.94 -6.05
N GLU A 94 -14.63 -5.37 -5.59
CA GLU A 94 -15.89 -4.68 -5.86
C GLU A 94 -16.44 -4.09 -4.57
N PHE A 95 -17.06 -2.94 -4.70
CA PHE A 95 -17.68 -2.26 -3.59
C PHE A 95 -19.20 -2.23 -3.71
#